data_928f73af1c0c60f8b989a8d28b1d9ab0
#
_entry.id   928f73af1c0c60f8b989a8d28b1d9ab0
#
_cell.length_a   1.000
_cell.length_b   1.000
_cell.length_c   1.000
_cell.angle_alpha   90.00
_cell.angle_beta   90.00
_cell.angle_gamma   90.00
#
_symmetry.space_group_name_H-M   'P 1'
#
loop_
_entity.id
_entity.type
_entity.pdbx_description
1 polymer ?
#
loop_
_entity_poly.entity_id
_entity_poly.type
_entity_poly.pdbx_seq_one_letter_code
_entity_poly.pdbx_strand_id
1 'polypeptide(L)'
;DTIRWSDTTRIEPLSMGYAIAYIKEDELEAFGANEQVIYIEKPKNLLLSRQPSIAASCMLSVKNPPLSLTGRGVFVAVIDTGIDIFHPDFIDENGDTKIYALWDQTVKGSPPKPFLNGNLYTKEEINKVLHSESGRYDFRSRDRSGHGTHVASICAGINGVAPEAELIVVKLGDTREQGFPRTTQLMTALQYVINEASQAGRPVAVNISYGHNYGDHRGNSLLERFISQIAQQWKCTICIGTGNEGNSGKHKQGKLIKEEQKILLDIAPFEQNLNLQIWKDFVDELRIQLESPSGISYEITDKQGKSQY
;
A
#
# COMPACT_ATOMS: atom_id res chain seq x y z
N ASP A 1 17.53 -16.99 10.17
CA ASP A 1 17.08 -17.63 11.43
C ASP A 1 15.80 -16.92 11.87
N THR A 2 14.73 -17.68 12.06
CA THR A 2 13.42 -17.12 12.40
C THR A 2 13.35 -16.97 13.91
N ILE A 3 13.09 -15.74 14.40
CA ILE A 3 12.86 -15.50 15.83
C ILE A 3 11.64 -16.32 16.26
N ARG A 4 11.83 -17.26 17.18
CA ARG A 4 10.72 -17.90 17.90
C ARG A 4 10.56 -17.17 19.23
N TRP A 5 9.39 -16.53 19.41
CA TRP A 5 9.15 -15.75 20.63
C TRP A 5 8.25 -16.48 21.62
N SER A 6 7.05 -16.87 21.20
CA SER A 6 6.10 -17.61 22.02
C SER A 6 5.22 -18.50 21.13
N ASP A 7 4.46 -19.41 21.73
CA ASP A 7 3.53 -20.27 20.99
C ASP A 7 2.35 -19.49 20.38
N THR A 8 2.11 -18.27 20.86
CA THR A 8 1.05 -17.37 20.37
C THR A 8 1.52 -16.35 19.35
N THR A 9 2.83 -16.11 19.26
CA THR A 9 3.42 -15.15 18.32
C THR A 9 3.63 -15.78 16.96
N ARG A 10 3.14 -15.11 15.91
CA ARG A 10 3.37 -15.51 14.53
C ARG A 10 4.23 -14.45 13.85
N ILE A 11 5.30 -14.89 13.20
CA ILE A 11 6.22 -14.01 12.47
C ILE A 11 6.18 -14.38 10.99
N GLU A 12 5.91 -13.39 10.17
CA GLU A 12 5.92 -13.48 8.71
C GLU A 12 7.17 -12.74 8.21
N PRO A 13 8.22 -13.47 7.81
CA PRO A 13 9.47 -12.84 7.40
C PRO A 13 9.31 -12.16 6.04
N LEU A 14 9.92 -10.99 5.93
CA LEU A 14 10.13 -10.27 4.69
C LEU A 14 11.62 -10.23 4.39
N SER A 15 11.99 -9.75 3.19
CA SER A 15 13.40 -9.60 2.86
C SER A 15 14.08 -8.46 3.64
N MET A 16 15.41 -8.41 3.60
CA MET A 16 16.23 -7.33 4.16
C MET A 16 16.11 -7.14 5.69
N GLY A 17 15.79 -8.22 6.43
CA GLY A 17 15.65 -8.16 7.88
C GLY A 17 14.34 -7.58 8.39
N TYR A 18 13.35 -7.38 7.52
CA TYR A 18 11.99 -7.01 7.93
C TYR A 18 11.14 -8.25 8.22
N ALA A 19 10.17 -8.07 9.11
CA ALA A 19 9.15 -9.08 9.38
C ALA A 19 7.85 -8.43 9.83
N ILE A 20 6.73 -9.13 9.63
CA ILE A 20 5.45 -8.80 10.24
C ILE A 20 5.28 -9.70 11.45
N ALA A 21 5.13 -9.11 12.63
CA ALA A 21 4.87 -9.83 13.86
C ALA A 21 3.40 -9.68 14.28
N TYR A 22 2.73 -10.78 14.48
CA TYR A 22 1.39 -10.86 15.09
C TYR A 22 1.59 -11.27 16.54
N ILE A 23 1.52 -10.28 17.42
CA ILE A 23 1.86 -10.42 18.84
C ILE A 23 0.77 -9.77 19.71
N LYS A 24 0.59 -10.28 20.93
CA LYS A 24 -0.30 -9.68 21.91
C LYS A 24 0.28 -8.39 22.45
N GLU A 25 -0.58 -7.44 22.81
CA GLU A 25 -0.16 -6.11 23.26
C GLU A 25 0.63 -6.15 24.57
N ASP A 26 0.29 -7.07 25.47
CA ASP A 26 0.99 -7.31 26.73
C ASP A 26 2.39 -7.95 26.58
N GLU A 27 2.66 -8.60 25.45
CA GLU A 27 3.97 -9.19 25.13
C GLU A 27 4.90 -8.23 24.37
N LEU A 28 4.39 -7.07 23.93
CA LEU A 28 5.10 -6.17 23.00
C LEU A 28 6.37 -5.56 23.59
N GLU A 29 6.34 -5.16 24.86
CA GLU A 29 7.50 -4.56 25.55
C GLU A 29 8.64 -5.58 25.67
N ALA A 30 8.33 -6.81 26.09
CA ALA A 30 9.30 -7.88 26.22
C ALA A 30 9.85 -8.31 24.84
N PHE A 31 9.01 -8.36 23.81
CA PHE A 31 9.43 -8.63 22.44
C PHE A 31 10.38 -7.56 21.92
N GLY A 32 10.10 -6.27 22.18
CA GLY A 32 10.94 -5.15 21.77
C GLY A 32 12.28 -5.09 22.52
N ALA A 33 12.39 -5.71 23.70
CA ALA A 33 13.64 -5.81 24.44
C ALA A 33 14.58 -6.93 23.93
N ASN A 34 14.16 -7.74 22.96
CA ASN A 34 15.00 -8.75 22.35
C ASN A 34 16.11 -8.12 21.51
N GLU A 35 17.36 -8.52 21.70
CA GLU A 35 18.54 -7.99 21.01
C GLU A 35 18.48 -8.13 19.46
N GLN A 36 17.68 -9.06 18.94
CA GLN A 36 17.47 -9.26 17.51
C GLN A 36 16.45 -8.29 16.92
N VAL A 37 15.70 -7.57 17.75
CA VAL A 37 14.70 -6.58 17.31
C VAL A 37 15.31 -5.19 17.36
N ILE A 38 15.49 -4.60 16.21
CA ILE A 38 16.10 -3.25 16.07
C ILE A 38 15.04 -2.16 16.26
N TYR A 39 13.86 -2.36 15.70
CA TYR A 39 12.80 -1.36 15.71
C TYR A 39 11.43 -2.00 15.44
N ILE A 40 10.40 -1.52 16.11
CA ILE A 40 9.01 -1.95 15.90
C ILE A 40 8.17 -0.74 15.51
N GLU A 41 7.33 -0.91 14.49
CA GLU A 41 6.34 0.09 14.08
C GLU A 41 4.95 -0.54 14.01
N LYS A 42 3.95 0.10 14.63
CA LYS A 42 2.56 -0.33 14.49
C LYS A 42 2.04 -0.07 13.07
N PRO A 43 1.25 -1.01 12.50
CA PRO A 43 0.65 -0.82 11.18
C PRO A 43 -0.23 0.43 11.13
N LYS A 44 -0.16 1.14 10.00
CA LYS A 44 -0.96 2.34 9.72
C LYS A 44 -1.97 2.05 8.62
N ASN A 45 -3.10 2.76 8.67
CA ASN A 45 -4.15 2.65 7.66
C ASN A 45 -3.75 3.37 6.37
N LEU A 46 -4.18 2.84 5.23
CA LEU A 46 -3.94 3.38 3.90
C LEU A 46 -5.21 3.96 3.30
N LEU A 47 -5.09 5.05 2.56
CA LEU A 47 -6.17 5.72 1.84
C LEU A 47 -5.97 5.60 0.33
N LEU A 48 -7.06 5.53 -0.45
CA LEU A 48 -7.03 5.50 -1.91
C LEU A 48 -6.66 6.85 -2.51
N SER A 49 -5.86 6.82 -3.58
CA SER A 49 -5.51 7.98 -4.39
C SER A 49 -6.08 7.85 -5.81
N ARG A 50 -6.63 8.94 -6.39
CA ARG A 50 -7.19 8.97 -7.76
C ARG A 50 -6.25 9.71 -8.70
N GLN A 51 -6.21 9.30 -9.98
CA GLN A 51 -5.20 9.77 -10.94
C GLN A 51 -5.77 10.52 -12.18
N PRO A 52 -4.97 11.43 -12.81
CA PRO A 52 -5.28 12.11 -14.06
C PRO A 52 -4.86 11.33 -15.33
N SER A 53 -5.24 11.86 -16.53
CA SER A 53 -5.25 11.18 -17.82
C SER A 53 -3.86 10.88 -18.43
N ILE A 54 -3.80 9.86 -19.32
CA ILE A 54 -2.63 9.40 -20.10
C ILE A 54 -1.99 10.54 -20.92
N ALA A 55 -2.78 11.44 -21.47
CA ALA A 55 -2.29 12.57 -22.28
C ALA A 55 -1.47 13.57 -21.46
N ALA A 56 -1.86 13.82 -20.20
CA ALA A 56 -1.15 14.72 -19.31
C ALA A 56 0.25 14.21 -18.91
N SER A 57 0.48 12.89 -19.04
CA SER A 57 1.75 12.24 -18.71
C SER A 57 2.73 12.14 -19.88
N CYS A 58 2.43 12.75 -21.04
CA CYS A 58 3.25 12.72 -22.26
C CYS A 58 3.54 11.30 -22.80
N MET A 59 2.71 10.30 -22.47
CA MET A 59 2.95 8.89 -22.81
C MET A 59 2.76 8.58 -24.30
N LEU A 60 2.11 9.47 -25.06
CA LEU A 60 1.88 9.27 -26.51
C LEU A 60 3.18 9.14 -27.31
N SER A 61 4.23 9.87 -26.93
CA SER A 61 5.53 9.81 -27.60
C SER A 61 6.24 8.45 -27.38
N VAL A 62 5.93 7.76 -26.29
CA VAL A 62 6.50 6.45 -25.97
C VAL A 62 5.75 5.31 -26.70
N LYS A 63 4.43 5.47 -26.85
CA LYS A 63 3.55 4.49 -27.52
C LYS A 63 3.65 4.55 -29.04
N ASN A 64 3.99 5.71 -29.60
CA ASN A 64 4.07 5.92 -31.04
C ASN A 64 5.49 5.66 -31.60
N PRO A 65 5.66 5.45 -32.92
CA PRO A 65 6.96 5.40 -33.54
C PRO A 65 7.81 6.64 -33.21
N PRO A 66 9.14 6.48 -33.06
CA PRO A 66 9.94 5.27 -33.34
C PRO A 66 10.00 4.26 -32.19
N LEU A 67 9.52 4.59 -30.97
CA LEU A 67 9.68 3.73 -29.80
C LEU A 67 8.68 2.58 -29.78
N SER A 68 7.40 2.85 -30.06
CA SER A 68 6.32 1.85 -30.12
C SER A 68 6.31 0.85 -28.95
N LEU A 69 6.54 1.34 -27.73
CA LEU A 69 6.62 0.48 -26.55
C LEU A 69 5.21 0.10 -26.07
N THR A 70 4.96 -1.18 -25.91
CA THR A 70 3.64 -1.74 -25.57
C THR A 70 3.61 -2.45 -24.21
N GLY A 71 4.77 -2.59 -23.55
CA GLY A 71 4.90 -3.33 -22.30
C GLY A 71 5.08 -4.84 -22.48
N ARG A 72 5.30 -5.34 -23.72
CA ARG A 72 5.54 -6.76 -23.99
C ARG A 72 6.74 -7.28 -23.18
N GLY A 73 6.57 -8.42 -22.49
CA GLY A 73 7.60 -9.05 -21.69
C GLY A 73 7.81 -8.41 -20.30
N VAL A 74 7.02 -7.39 -19.95
CA VAL A 74 7.06 -6.72 -18.63
C VAL A 74 5.82 -7.06 -17.84
N PHE A 75 5.93 -7.19 -16.54
CA PHE A 75 4.78 -7.19 -15.65
C PHE A 75 4.39 -5.76 -15.26
N VAL A 76 3.08 -5.51 -15.21
CA VAL A 76 2.52 -4.39 -14.49
C VAL A 76 1.85 -4.93 -13.23
N ALA A 77 2.32 -4.51 -12.07
CA ALA A 77 1.70 -4.89 -10.81
C ALA A 77 0.79 -3.76 -10.31
N VAL A 78 -0.44 -4.12 -9.94
CA VAL A 78 -1.42 -3.19 -9.36
C VAL A 78 -1.77 -3.65 -7.96
N ILE A 79 -1.37 -2.86 -6.96
CA ILE A 79 -1.67 -3.10 -5.55
C ILE A 79 -2.79 -2.15 -5.15
N ASP A 80 -4.05 -2.67 -5.11
CA ASP A 80 -5.24 -1.82 -5.03
C ASP A 80 -6.44 -2.54 -4.37
N THR A 81 -7.66 -2.09 -4.63
CA THR A 81 -8.92 -2.66 -4.11
C THR A 81 -9.33 -3.99 -4.75
N GLY A 82 -8.57 -4.46 -5.74
CA GLY A 82 -8.84 -5.67 -6.51
C GLY A 82 -8.96 -5.39 -7.99
N ILE A 83 -9.57 -6.33 -8.71
CA ILE A 83 -9.82 -6.23 -10.15
C ILE A 83 -11.10 -7.00 -10.50
N ASP A 84 -11.88 -6.48 -11.43
CA ASP A 84 -12.93 -7.26 -12.10
C ASP A 84 -12.31 -8.09 -13.23
N ILE A 85 -12.10 -9.38 -12.99
CA ILE A 85 -11.49 -10.29 -13.97
C ILE A 85 -12.35 -10.47 -15.24
N PHE A 86 -13.64 -10.12 -15.19
CA PHE A 86 -14.58 -10.20 -16.31
C PHE A 86 -14.62 -8.92 -17.14
N HIS A 87 -13.84 -7.89 -16.78
CA HIS A 87 -13.79 -6.66 -17.55
C HIS A 87 -13.08 -6.88 -18.88
N PRO A 88 -13.64 -6.43 -20.03
CA PRO A 88 -13.08 -6.67 -21.37
C PRO A 88 -11.62 -6.25 -21.54
N ASP A 89 -11.17 -5.21 -20.83
CA ASP A 89 -9.79 -4.71 -20.89
C ASP A 89 -8.73 -5.75 -20.47
N PHE A 90 -9.14 -6.79 -19.77
CA PHE A 90 -8.23 -7.83 -19.26
C PHE A 90 -8.42 -9.20 -19.89
N ILE A 91 -9.21 -9.28 -20.95
CA ILE A 91 -9.51 -10.51 -21.68
C ILE A 91 -9.01 -10.32 -23.11
N ASP A 92 -8.21 -11.25 -23.60
CA ASP A 92 -7.69 -11.22 -24.96
C ASP A 92 -8.73 -11.73 -26.00
N GLU A 93 -8.38 -11.75 -27.27
CA GLU A 93 -9.22 -12.19 -28.37
C GLU A 93 -9.62 -13.68 -28.32
N ASN A 94 -8.89 -14.49 -27.54
CA ASN A 94 -9.18 -15.91 -27.31
C ASN A 94 -10.10 -16.12 -26.10
N GLY A 95 -10.46 -15.07 -25.38
CA GLY A 95 -11.21 -15.12 -24.14
C GLY A 95 -10.36 -15.44 -22.91
N ASP A 96 -9.04 -15.41 -23.03
CA ASP A 96 -8.11 -15.68 -21.95
C ASP A 96 -7.70 -14.41 -21.21
N THR A 97 -7.40 -14.56 -19.91
CA THR A 97 -7.02 -13.43 -19.08
C THR A 97 -5.59 -12.95 -19.34
N LYS A 98 -5.40 -11.63 -19.25
CA LYS A 98 -4.07 -10.98 -19.17
C LYS A 98 -3.50 -10.96 -17.74
N ILE A 99 -4.28 -11.39 -16.76
CA ILE A 99 -3.87 -11.42 -15.36
C ILE A 99 -3.01 -12.67 -15.15
N TYR A 100 -1.72 -12.46 -14.90
CA TYR A 100 -0.77 -13.53 -14.60
C TYR A 100 -1.07 -14.17 -13.24
N ALA A 101 -1.33 -13.32 -12.23
CA ALA A 101 -1.68 -13.77 -10.89
C ALA A 101 -2.51 -12.71 -10.17
N LEU A 102 -3.47 -13.16 -9.35
CA LEU A 102 -4.27 -12.32 -8.46
C LEU A 102 -4.18 -12.87 -7.04
N TRP A 103 -3.57 -12.10 -6.14
CA TRP A 103 -3.57 -12.40 -4.72
C TRP A 103 -4.58 -11.52 -3.99
N ASP A 104 -5.67 -12.11 -3.51
CA ASP A 104 -6.65 -11.41 -2.70
C ASP A 104 -6.36 -11.66 -1.21
N GLN A 105 -5.87 -10.62 -0.51
CA GLN A 105 -5.54 -10.71 0.92
C GLN A 105 -6.79 -10.70 1.83
N THR A 106 -7.98 -10.47 1.28
CA THR A 106 -9.22 -10.30 2.05
C THR A 106 -10.04 -11.58 2.20
N VAL A 107 -9.83 -12.56 1.33
CA VAL A 107 -10.56 -13.83 1.36
C VAL A 107 -9.71 -14.94 1.97
N LYS A 108 -10.34 -15.85 2.71
CA LYS A 108 -9.66 -17.03 3.24
C LYS A 108 -9.47 -18.06 2.13
N GLY A 109 -8.28 -18.61 2.01
CA GLY A 109 -7.95 -19.62 1.02
C GLY A 109 -6.51 -20.11 1.13
N SER A 110 -5.87 -20.29 -0.02
CA SER A 110 -4.48 -20.71 -0.16
C SER A 110 -3.61 -19.52 -0.52
N PRO A 111 -2.96 -18.86 0.44
CA PRO A 111 -2.07 -17.73 0.16
C PRO A 111 -0.80 -18.21 -0.56
N PRO A 112 -0.13 -17.31 -1.31
CA PRO A 112 1.19 -17.61 -1.85
C PRO A 112 2.20 -17.78 -0.70
N LYS A 113 3.10 -18.75 -0.83
CA LYS A 113 4.16 -18.95 0.17
C LYS A 113 5.22 -17.83 0.10
N PRO A 114 5.74 -17.35 1.21
CA PRO A 114 5.56 -17.81 2.60
C PRO A 114 4.42 -17.10 3.36
N PHE A 115 3.56 -16.35 2.70
CA PHE A 115 2.55 -15.49 3.31
C PHE A 115 1.42 -16.29 3.97
N LEU A 116 0.76 -15.65 4.94
CA LEU A 116 -0.16 -16.33 5.85
C LEU A 116 -1.64 -16.08 5.54
N ASN A 117 -1.95 -15.01 4.78
CA ASN A 117 -3.32 -14.56 4.58
C ASN A 117 -3.68 -14.47 3.10
N GLY A 118 -4.97 -14.63 2.82
CA GLY A 118 -5.50 -14.44 1.48
C GLY A 118 -5.67 -15.71 0.67
N ASN A 119 -5.96 -15.53 -0.61
CA ASN A 119 -6.00 -16.58 -1.62
C ASN A 119 -5.31 -16.11 -2.89
N LEU A 120 -4.48 -16.96 -3.45
CA LEU A 120 -3.85 -16.74 -4.75
C LEU A 120 -4.72 -17.41 -5.81
N TYR A 121 -4.93 -16.70 -6.92
CA TYR A 121 -5.54 -17.21 -8.14
C TYR A 121 -4.51 -17.11 -9.26
N THR A 122 -4.17 -18.25 -9.87
CA THR A 122 -3.27 -18.31 -11.02
C THR A 122 -3.99 -17.95 -12.32
N LYS A 123 -3.23 -17.70 -13.38
CA LYS A 123 -3.77 -17.43 -14.72
C LYS A 123 -4.70 -18.57 -15.19
N GLU A 124 -4.31 -19.81 -14.94
CA GLU A 124 -5.07 -21.01 -15.33
C GLU A 124 -6.38 -21.11 -14.56
N GLU A 125 -6.38 -20.78 -13.27
CA GLU A 125 -7.59 -20.77 -12.45
C GLU A 125 -8.54 -19.65 -12.89
N ILE A 126 -8.02 -18.48 -13.22
CA ILE A 126 -8.83 -17.36 -13.74
C ILE A 126 -9.43 -17.74 -15.09
N ASN A 127 -8.66 -18.33 -16.01
CA ASN A 127 -9.18 -18.78 -17.30
C ASN A 127 -10.30 -19.82 -17.14
N LYS A 128 -10.13 -20.80 -16.24
CA LYS A 128 -11.22 -21.75 -15.93
C LYS A 128 -12.50 -21.06 -15.50
N VAL A 129 -12.38 -20.00 -14.69
CA VAL A 129 -13.52 -19.19 -14.24
C VAL A 129 -14.15 -18.42 -15.40
N LEU A 130 -13.34 -17.82 -16.27
CA LEU A 130 -13.84 -17.06 -17.43
C LEU A 130 -14.61 -17.93 -18.42
N HIS A 131 -14.15 -19.17 -18.64
CA HIS A 131 -14.78 -20.14 -19.55
C HIS A 131 -15.93 -20.93 -18.91
N SER A 132 -16.24 -20.73 -17.61
CA SER A 132 -17.32 -21.40 -16.91
C SER A 132 -18.61 -20.60 -16.96
N GLU A 133 -19.76 -21.24 -17.22
CA GLU A 133 -21.07 -20.60 -17.17
C GLU A 133 -21.42 -20.02 -15.78
N SER A 134 -20.98 -20.71 -14.70
CA SER A 134 -21.20 -20.26 -13.31
C SER A 134 -20.07 -19.37 -12.78
N GLY A 135 -18.96 -19.23 -13.51
CA GLY A 135 -17.74 -18.60 -13.02
C GLY A 135 -17.95 -17.20 -12.45
N ARG A 136 -18.83 -16.39 -13.06
CA ARG A 136 -19.15 -15.06 -12.57
C ARG A 136 -19.83 -15.08 -11.19
N TYR A 137 -20.50 -16.12 -10.82
CA TYR A 137 -21.19 -16.25 -9.51
C TYR A 137 -20.24 -16.87 -8.46
N ASP A 138 -19.40 -17.81 -8.86
CA ASP A 138 -18.58 -18.63 -7.97
C ASP A 138 -17.24 -17.94 -7.59
N PHE A 139 -16.76 -17.02 -8.42
CA PHE A 139 -15.52 -16.31 -8.16
C PHE A 139 -15.65 -15.37 -6.97
N ARG A 140 -14.81 -15.56 -5.95
CA ARG A 140 -14.95 -14.87 -4.66
C ARG A 140 -14.28 -13.51 -4.59
N SER A 141 -13.20 -13.31 -5.34
CA SER A 141 -12.51 -12.02 -5.36
C SER A 141 -13.31 -11.02 -6.20
N ARG A 142 -13.62 -9.87 -5.64
CA ARG A 142 -14.41 -8.82 -6.29
C ARG A 142 -13.78 -7.46 -6.01
N ASP A 143 -13.72 -6.63 -7.03
CA ASP A 143 -13.45 -5.20 -6.84
C ASP A 143 -14.77 -4.44 -6.71
N ARG A 144 -15.26 -4.28 -5.46
CA ARG A 144 -16.51 -3.56 -5.21
C ARG A 144 -16.38 -2.05 -5.31
N SER A 145 -15.17 -1.54 -5.15
CA SER A 145 -14.87 -0.12 -5.31
C SER A 145 -14.83 0.29 -6.78
N GLY A 146 -14.35 -0.61 -7.64
CA GLY A 146 -14.02 -0.35 -9.04
C GLY A 146 -12.71 0.44 -9.21
N HIS A 147 -12.07 0.87 -8.11
CA HIS A 147 -10.86 1.69 -8.19
C HIS A 147 -9.68 0.91 -8.76
N GLY A 148 -9.40 -0.29 -8.25
CA GLY A 148 -8.30 -1.12 -8.74
C GLY A 148 -8.50 -1.56 -10.18
N THR A 149 -9.74 -1.88 -10.58
CA THR A 149 -10.11 -2.19 -11.96
C THR A 149 -9.81 -1.02 -12.89
N HIS A 150 -10.21 0.20 -12.50
CA HIS A 150 -9.95 1.42 -13.26
C HIS A 150 -8.45 1.71 -13.38
N VAL A 151 -7.70 1.61 -12.28
CA VAL A 151 -6.24 1.78 -12.27
C VAL A 151 -5.55 0.75 -13.17
N ALA A 152 -5.92 -0.53 -13.06
CA ALA A 152 -5.36 -1.59 -13.90
C ALA A 152 -5.66 -1.36 -15.39
N SER A 153 -6.87 -0.89 -15.73
CA SER A 153 -7.25 -0.54 -17.10
C SER A 153 -6.37 0.57 -17.67
N ILE A 154 -6.13 1.64 -16.91
CA ILE A 154 -5.22 2.72 -17.34
C ILE A 154 -3.80 2.19 -17.54
N CYS A 155 -3.31 1.35 -16.63
CA CYS A 155 -1.95 0.84 -16.69
C CYS A 155 -1.75 -0.15 -17.86
N ALA A 156 -2.59 -1.18 -17.96
CA ALA A 156 -2.37 -2.33 -18.84
C ALA A 156 -3.65 -2.88 -19.49
N GLY A 157 -4.75 -2.15 -19.50
CA GLY A 157 -5.93 -2.49 -20.30
C GLY A 157 -5.63 -2.42 -21.81
N ILE A 158 -6.54 -2.90 -22.64
CA ILE A 158 -6.39 -2.91 -24.12
C ILE A 158 -6.02 -1.51 -24.65
N ASN A 159 -6.61 -0.47 -24.08
CA ASN A 159 -6.32 0.93 -24.43
C ASN A 159 -5.39 1.62 -23.41
N GLY A 160 -4.84 0.89 -22.47
CA GLY A 160 -3.95 1.39 -21.41
C GLY A 160 -2.58 1.82 -21.91
N VAL A 161 -1.72 2.18 -20.98
CA VAL A 161 -0.33 2.61 -21.28
C VAL A 161 0.50 1.46 -21.83
N ALA A 162 0.39 0.26 -21.22
CA ALA A 162 1.16 -0.95 -21.56
C ALA A 162 0.23 -2.11 -21.96
N PRO A 163 -0.45 -2.04 -23.13
CA PRO A 163 -1.51 -2.99 -23.49
C PRO A 163 -1.04 -4.44 -23.68
N GLU A 164 0.25 -4.70 -23.89
CA GLU A 164 0.81 -6.05 -24.02
C GLU A 164 1.52 -6.53 -22.74
N ALA A 165 1.49 -5.76 -21.66
CA ALA A 165 1.96 -6.24 -20.37
C ALA A 165 0.98 -7.24 -19.75
N GLU A 166 1.50 -8.19 -18.97
CA GLU A 166 0.68 -9.04 -18.12
C GLU A 166 0.57 -8.43 -16.71
N LEU A 167 -0.56 -8.66 -16.06
CA LEU A 167 -0.89 -8.06 -14.77
C LEU A 167 -0.58 -9.01 -13.61
N ILE A 168 0.10 -8.50 -12.59
CA ILE A 168 0.10 -9.08 -11.24
C ILE A 168 -0.77 -8.18 -10.37
N VAL A 169 -1.85 -8.72 -9.81
CA VAL A 169 -2.77 -7.92 -9.00
C VAL A 169 -2.73 -8.38 -7.55
N VAL A 170 -2.62 -7.41 -6.62
CA VAL A 170 -2.78 -7.69 -5.20
C VAL A 170 -3.91 -6.84 -4.64
N LYS A 171 -4.96 -7.51 -4.17
CA LYS A 171 -6.07 -6.86 -3.49
C LYS A 171 -5.76 -6.73 -2.01
N LEU A 172 -5.62 -5.48 -1.52
CA LEU A 172 -5.42 -5.17 -0.10
C LEU A 172 -6.74 -5.08 0.68
N GLY A 173 -7.84 -4.81 0.02
CA GLY A 173 -9.15 -4.58 0.60
C GLY A 173 -9.71 -3.20 0.28
N ASP A 174 -10.95 -2.98 0.70
CA ASP A 174 -11.70 -1.74 0.55
C ASP A 174 -12.24 -1.33 1.91
N THR A 175 -12.26 -0.05 2.18
CA THR A 175 -12.81 0.55 3.42
C THR A 175 -14.27 0.18 3.67
N ARG A 176 -15.02 -0.11 2.60
CA ARG A 176 -16.43 -0.51 2.67
C ARG A 176 -16.65 -1.94 3.12
N GLU A 177 -15.65 -2.81 2.97
CA GLU A 177 -15.76 -4.23 3.26
C GLU A 177 -15.18 -4.63 4.60
N GLN A 178 -13.96 -4.16 4.91
CA GLN A 178 -13.16 -4.66 6.04
C GLN A 178 -12.41 -3.57 6.79
N GLY A 179 -12.68 -2.29 6.50
CA GLY A 179 -11.92 -1.16 7.01
C GLY A 179 -10.70 -0.84 6.16
N PHE A 180 -9.86 0.07 6.65
CA PHE A 180 -8.70 0.55 5.90
C PHE A 180 -7.62 -0.53 5.81
N PRO A 181 -7.05 -0.81 4.61
CA PRO A 181 -5.88 -1.65 4.50
C PRO A 181 -4.71 -1.02 5.25
N ARG A 182 -3.80 -1.88 5.73
CA ARG A 182 -2.67 -1.47 6.59
C ARG A 182 -1.36 -1.51 5.83
N THR A 183 -0.38 -0.76 6.32
CA THR A 183 0.99 -0.73 5.79
C THR A 183 1.63 -2.13 5.73
N THR A 184 1.33 -3.02 6.68
CA THR A 184 1.80 -4.41 6.68
C THR A 184 1.30 -5.21 5.48
N GLN A 185 0.04 -5.02 5.08
CA GLN A 185 -0.53 -5.66 3.90
C GLN A 185 0.16 -5.18 2.61
N LEU A 186 0.49 -3.89 2.55
CA LEU A 186 1.25 -3.33 1.42
C LEU A 186 2.68 -3.88 1.37
N MET A 187 3.36 -4.02 2.51
CA MET A 187 4.71 -4.60 2.56
C MET A 187 4.72 -6.05 2.06
N THR A 188 3.76 -6.88 2.51
CA THR A 188 3.64 -8.26 2.02
C THR A 188 3.29 -8.32 0.53
N ALA A 189 2.42 -7.42 0.06
CA ALA A 189 2.07 -7.31 -1.35
C ALA A 189 3.27 -6.98 -2.24
N LEU A 190 4.08 -6.00 -1.83
CA LEU A 190 5.31 -5.64 -2.54
C LEU A 190 6.32 -6.80 -2.57
N GLN A 191 6.54 -7.46 -1.43
CA GLN A 191 7.42 -8.62 -1.38
C GLN A 191 6.95 -9.74 -2.32
N TYR A 192 5.64 -10.02 -2.34
CA TYR A 192 5.06 -11.00 -3.24
C TYR A 192 5.30 -10.64 -4.71
N VAL A 193 4.97 -9.41 -5.11
CA VAL A 193 5.15 -8.95 -6.50
C VAL A 193 6.60 -9.08 -6.97
N ILE A 194 7.56 -8.67 -6.13
CA ILE A 194 8.97 -8.77 -6.48
C ILE A 194 9.43 -10.24 -6.57
N ASN A 195 8.96 -11.09 -5.68
CA ASN A 195 9.25 -12.53 -5.73
C ASN A 195 8.74 -13.17 -7.03
N GLU A 196 7.46 -12.90 -7.41
CA GLU A 196 6.87 -13.42 -8.64
C GLU A 196 7.62 -12.94 -9.89
N ALA A 197 7.91 -11.63 -9.96
CA ALA A 197 8.63 -11.05 -11.09
C ALA A 197 10.05 -11.63 -11.22
N SER A 198 10.73 -11.82 -10.09
CA SER A 198 12.07 -12.39 -10.03
C SER A 198 12.07 -13.87 -10.44
N GLN A 199 11.13 -14.67 -9.95
CA GLN A 199 10.99 -16.08 -10.31
C GLN A 199 10.67 -16.27 -11.80
N ALA A 200 9.82 -15.41 -12.35
CA ALA A 200 9.52 -15.37 -13.77
C ALA A 200 10.66 -14.79 -14.64
N GLY A 201 11.71 -14.22 -14.05
CA GLY A 201 12.82 -13.59 -14.77
C GLY A 201 12.45 -12.30 -15.50
N ARG A 202 11.31 -11.66 -15.18
CA ARG A 202 10.72 -10.53 -15.91
C ARG A 202 10.77 -9.24 -15.10
N PRO A 203 11.03 -8.09 -15.74
CA PRO A 203 10.93 -6.79 -15.05
C PRO A 203 9.48 -6.47 -14.69
N VAL A 204 9.28 -5.62 -13.66
CA VAL A 204 7.96 -5.23 -13.19
C VAL A 204 7.87 -3.73 -12.92
N ALA A 205 6.77 -3.12 -13.37
CA ALA A 205 6.36 -1.78 -12.96
C ALA A 205 5.22 -1.92 -11.95
N VAL A 206 5.41 -1.41 -10.73
CA VAL A 206 4.45 -1.50 -9.63
C VAL A 206 3.72 -0.19 -9.47
N ASN A 207 2.39 -0.22 -9.51
CA ASN A 207 1.55 0.93 -9.18
C ASN A 207 0.94 0.75 -7.79
N ILE A 208 1.10 1.76 -6.95
CA ILE A 208 0.50 1.87 -5.62
C ILE A 208 -0.34 3.12 -5.58
N SER A 209 -1.67 2.96 -5.56
CA SER A 209 -2.63 4.06 -5.45
C SER A 209 -3.23 4.15 -4.04
N TYR A 210 -2.48 3.70 -3.06
CA TYR A 210 -2.73 3.85 -1.64
C TYR A 210 -1.68 4.74 -0.98
N GLY A 211 -2.08 5.48 0.05
CA GLY A 211 -1.19 6.28 0.85
C GLY A 211 -1.77 6.62 2.21
N HIS A 212 -1.00 7.32 3.00
CA HIS A 212 -1.42 7.90 4.28
C HIS A 212 -0.63 9.18 4.56
N ASN A 213 -1.11 9.97 5.51
CA ASN A 213 -0.46 11.22 5.94
C ASN A 213 0.32 11.04 7.25
N TYR A 214 0.64 9.80 7.62
CA TYR A 214 1.43 9.51 8.82
C TYR A 214 2.92 9.64 8.53
N GLY A 215 3.66 10.09 9.55
CA GLY A 215 5.11 10.18 9.46
C GLY A 215 5.62 11.62 9.31
N ASP A 216 6.92 11.74 9.36
CA ASP A 216 7.65 13.01 9.27
C ASP A 216 7.77 13.56 7.83
N HIS A 217 7.22 12.86 6.84
CA HIS A 217 7.29 13.16 5.41
C HIS A 217 8.72 13.29 4.87
N ARG A 218 9.68 12.59 5.48
CA ARG A 218 11.11 12.59 5.09
C ARG A 218 11.62 11.23 4.60
N GLY A 219 10.72 10.25 4.46
CA GLY A 219 11.10 8.90 4.02
C GLY A 219 11.68 8.02 5.13
N ASN A 220 11.38 8.29 6.40
CA ASN A 220 11.99 7.61 7.55
C ASN A 220 11.15 6.49 8.16
N SER A 221 9.86 6.38 7.82
CA SER A 221 9.02 5.30 8.31
C SER A 221 9.50 3.92 7.82
N LEU A 222 9.11 2.86 8.52
CA LEU A 222 9.48 1.49 8.11
C LEU A 222 8.99 1.17 6.70
N LEU A 223 7.77 1.57 6.35
CA LEU A 223 7.23 1.36 5.01
C LEU A 223 8.07 2.06 3.95
N GLU A 224 8.42 3.34 4.15
CA GLU A 224 9.19 4.14 3.18
C GLU A 224 10.59 3.56 2.97
N ARG A 225 11.25 3.15 4.07
CA ARG A 225 12.55 2.49 4.00
C ARG A 225 12.46 1.13 3.31
N PHE A 226 11.42 0.35 3.62
CA PHE A 226 11.18 -0.93 2.97
C PHE A 226 10.98 -0.78 1.47
N ILE A 227 10.14 0.18 1.02
CA ILE A 227 9.92 0.47 -0.39
C ILE A 227 11.22 0.85 -1.09
N SER A 228 12.02 1.74 -0.47
CA SER A 228 13.30 2.17 -1.03
C SER A 228 14.32 1.04 -1.18
N GLN A 229 14.32 0.08 -0.27
CA GLN A 229 15.23 -1.05 -0.30
C GLN A 229 14.75 -2.16 -1.24
N ILE A 230 13.45 -2.49 -1.23
CA ILE A 230 12.91 -3.54 -2.08
C ILE A 230 12.97 -3.16 -3.56
N ALA A 231 12.89 -1.88 -3.88
CA ALA A 231 13.06 -1.37 -5.24
C ALA A 231 14.45 -1.66 -5.84
N GLN A 232 15.44 -2.02 -5.01
CA GLN A 232 16.79 -2.37 -5.44
C GLN A 232 17.01 -3.88 -5.62
N GLN A 233 16.04 -4.71 -5.21
CA GLN A 233 16.22 -6.17 -5.23
C GLN A 233 16.04 -6.82 -6.59
N TRP A 234 15.30 -6.19 -7.47
CA TRP A 234 14.99 -6.73 -8.80
C TRP A 234 14.86 -5.62 -9.83
N LYS A 235 14.69 -5.99 -11.10
CA LYS A 235 14.40 -5.06 -12.21
C LYS A 235 12.99 -4.50 -12.05
N CYS A 236 12.79 -3.57 -11.12
CA CYS A 236 11.49 -3.00 -10.82
C CYS A 236 11.51 -1.48 -10.81
N THR A 237 10.34 -0.89 -11.08
CA THR A 237 10.03 0.52 -10.85
C THR A 237 8.79 0.58 -10.01
N ILE A 238 8.83 1.30 -8.89
CA ILE A 238 7.69 1.47 -8.00
C ILE A 238 7.18 2.90 -8.14
N CYS A 239 5.91 3.04 -8.55
CA CYS A 239 5.21 4.31 -8.72
C CYS A 239 4.18 4.45 -7.61
N ILE A 240 4.24 5.56 -6.88
CA ILE A 240 3.35 5.83 -5.74
C ILE A 240 2.64 7.15 -5.99
N GLY A 241 1.32 7.16 -5.87
CA GLY A 241 0.52 8.38 -5.94
C GLY A 241 0.81 9.30 -4.74
N THR A 242 0.94 10.60 -5.02
CA THR A 242 1.22 11.62 -3.98
C THR A 242 -0.01 12.05 -3.18
N GLY A 243 -1.18 11.47 -3.45
CA GLY A 243 -2.44 11.77 -2.78
C GLY A 243 -3.27 12.84 -3.47
N ASN A 244 -4.48 13.05 -2.97
CA ASN A 244 -5.49 13.96 -3.55
C ASN A 244 -5.78 15.18 -2.65
N GLU A 245 -5.02 15.35 -1.58
CA GLU A 245 -5.34 16.30 -0.52
C GLU A 245 -4.51 17.58 -0.57
N GLY A 246 -3.84 17.87 -1.69
CA GLY A 246 -2.99 19.06 -1.84
C GLY A 246 -3.66 20.39 -1.50
N ASN A 247 -4.98 20.50 -1.73
CA ASN A 247 -5.77 21.71 -1.43
C ASN A 247 -6.58 21.60 -0.13
N SER A 248 -6.40 20.53 0.66
CA SER A 248 -7.25 20.29 1.84
C SER A 248 -6.83 21.09 3.08
N GLY A 249 -5.68 21.76 3.04
CA GLY A 249 -5.16 22.54 4.17
C GLY A 249 -4.75 21.69 5.39
N LYS A 250 -4.60 20.39 5.24
CA LYS A 250 -4.34 19.44 6.34
C LYS A 250 -2.86 19.33 6.75
N HIS A 251 -1.97 20.09 6.13
CA HIS A 251 -0.55 20.07 6.43
C HIS A 251 -0.02 21.47 6.70
N LYS A 252 0.78 21.62 7.76
CA LYS A 252 1.50 22.84 8.11
C LYS A 252 2.93 22.50 8.44
N GLN A 253 3.88 23.17 7.80
CA GLN A 253 5.30 23.10 8.13
C GLN A 253 5.78 24.50 8.57
N GLY A 254 6.72 24.55 9.50
CA GLY A 254 7.30 25.81 9.97
C GLY A 254 8.55 25.59 10.81
N LYS A 255 9.16 26.71 11.19
CA LYS A 255 10.24 26.75 12.19
C LYS A 255 9.76 27.59 13.37
N LEU A 256 9.99 27.10 14.58
CA LEU A 256 9.77 27.85 15.78
C LEU A 256 10.94 28.84 15.95
N ILE A 257 10.73 30.09 15.57
CA ILE A 257 11.76 31.15 15.63
C ILE A 257 11.59 32.00 16.90
N LYS A 258 10.40 32.02 17.47
CA LYS A 258 10.02 32.71 18.68
C LYS A 258 9.74 31.70 19.78
N GLU A 259 9.67 32.19 21.05
CA GLU A 259 9.31 31.35 22.19
C GLU A 259 7.95 30.65 22.05
N GLU A 260 7.04 31.25 21.28
CA GLU A 260 5.69 30.73 21.07
C GLU A 260 5.24 30.94 19.60
N GLN A 261 4.57 29.96 19.04
CA GLN A 261 3.88 30.05 17.74
C GLN A 261 2.47 29.47 17.88
N LYS A 262 1.45 30.27 17.57
CA LYS A 262 0.05 29.82 17.50
C LYS A 262 -0.28 29.35 16.11
N ILE A 263 -0.91 28.18 16.03
CA ILE A 263 -1.43 27.59 14.79
C ILE A 263 -2.93 27.39 14.99
N LEU A 264 -3.72 28.00 14.10
CA LEU A 264 -5.16 27.82 14.10
C LEU A 264 -5.51 26.49 13.43
N LEU A 265 -6.32 25.69 14.12
CA LEU A 265 -6.93 24.47 13.58
C LEU A 265 -8.40 24.76 13.29
N ASP A 266 -8.78 24.61 12.03
CA ASP A 266 -10.17 24.73 11.61
C ASP A 266 -10.76 23.31 11.47
N ILE A 267 -11.74 23.00 12.32
CA ILE A 267 -12.37 21.69 12.39
C ILE A 267 -13.74 21.78 11.74
N ALA A 268 -13.94 20.97 10.69
CA ALA A 268 -15.21 20.97 9.95
C ALA A 268 -16.40 20.58 10.84
N PRO A 269 -17.61 21.09 10.56
CA PRO A 269 -18.83 20.67 11.25
C PRO A 269 -19.03 19.16 11.17
N PHE A 270 -19.49 18.57 12.27
CA PHE A 270 -19.79 17.13 12.39
C PHE A 270 -18.59 16.20 12.45
N GLU A 271 -17.36 16.71 12.50
CA GLU A 271 -16.18 15.89 12.71
C GLU A 271 -16.18 15.34 14.14
N GLN A 272 -16.22 14.00 14.26
CA GLN A 272 -16.27 13.33 15.56
C GLN A 272 -14.90 13.01 16.13
N ASN A 273 -13.89 12.88 15.27
CA ASN A 273 -12.54 12.50 15.65
C ASN A 273 -11.51 13.32 14.89
N LEU A 274 -10.55 13.87 15.61
CA LEU A 274 -9.40 14.56 15.03
C LEU A 274 -8.12 13.80 15.35
N ASN A 275 -7.37 13.43 14.30
CA ASN A 275 -6.02 12.90 14.44
C ASN A 275 -5.03 14.01 14.11
N LEU A 276 -4.39 14.56 15.12
CA LEU A 276 -3.35 15.58 14.99
C LEU A 276 -1.99 14.94 15.21
N GLN A 277 -1.10 15.04 14.22
CA GLN A 277 0.27 14.56 14.31
C GLN A 277 1.23 15.75 14.26
N ILE A 278 2.13 15.80 15.22
CA ILE A 278 3.14 16.85 15.33
C ILE A 278 4.50 16.17 15.29
N TRP A 279 5.27 16.50 14.28
CA TRP A 279 6.60 15.96 14.05
C TRP A 279 7.65 17.03 14.32
N LYS A 280 8.68 16.68 15.08
CA LYS A 280 9.84 17.51 15.40
C LYS A 280 11.12 16.68 15.22
N ASP A 281 12.26 17.34 15.12
CA ASP A 281 13.53 16.63 15.21
C ASP A 281 13.74 16.08 16.63
N PHE A 282 14.44 14.94 16.74
CA PHE A 282 14.59 14.23 18.02
C PHE A 282 15.22 15.08 19.12
N VAL A 283 16.13 15.96 18.72
CA VAL A 283 16.88 16.85 19.64
C VAL A 283 16.08 18.06 20.10
N ASP A 284 14.96 18.37 19.46
CA ASP A 284 14.14 19.54 19.82
C ASP A 284 13.25 19.20 20.99
N GLU A 285 13.08 20.16 21.90
CA GLU A 285 12.10 20.10 22.98
C GLU A 285 10.96 21.06 22.68
N LEU A 286 9.74 20.53 22.56
CA LEU A 286 8.55 21.32 22.32
C LEU A 286 7.54 21.14 23.46
N ARG A 287 6.94 22.24 23.86
CA ARG A 287 5.75 22.25 24.70
C ARG A 287 4.54 22.53 23.81
N ILE A 288 3.55 21.65 23.83
CA ILE A 288 2.37 21.73 22.96
C ILE A 288 1.15 21.97 23.84
N GLN A 289 0.40 23.02 23.52
CA GLN A 289 -0.84 23.37 24.19
C GLN A 289 -1.98 23.43 23.16
N LEU A 290 -3.07 22.72 23.42
CA LEU A 290 -4.29 22.81 22.64
C LEU A 290 -5.30 23.66 23.40
N GLU A 291 -5.82 24.69 22.75
CA GLU A 291 -6.85 25.56 23.29
C GLU A 291 -8.14 25.41 22.50
N SER A 292 -9.23 25.08 23.18
CA SER A 292 -10.55 24.98 22.56
C SER A 292 -11.16 26.38 22.34
N PRO A 293 -12.17 26.51 21.44
CA PRO A 293 -12.88 27.77 21.26
C PRO A 293 -13.58 28.32 22.56
N SER A 294 -13.84 27.42 23.51
CA SER A 294 -14.39 27.76 24.82
C SER A 294 -13.34 28.20 25.85
N GLY A 295 -12.07 28.25 25.45
CA GLY A 295 -10.96 28.66 26.34
C GLY A 295 -10.43 27.53 27.24
N ILE A 296 -10.90 26.28 27.04
CA ILE A 296 -10.33 25.14 27.77
C ILE A 296 -8.99 24.77 27.13
N SER A 297 -7.96 24.67 27.96
CA SER A 297 -6.60 24.42 27.53
C SER A 297 -6.12 23.05 28.02
N TYR A 298 -5.45 22.29 27.11
CA TYR A 298 -4.82 21.02 27.40
C TYR A 298 -3.35 21.10 27.05
N GLU A 299 -2.47 20.78 27.97
CA GLU A 299 -1.05 20.70 27.75
C GLU A 299 -0.68 19.24 27.40
N ILE A 300 0.05 19.06 26.29
CA ILE A 300 0.60 17.77 25.88
C ILE A 300 2.08 17.83 26.24
N THR A 301 2.47 17.07 27.25
CA THR A 301 3.87 16.92 27.64
C THR A 301 4.54 15.85 26.80
N ASP A 302 5.68 16.19 26.21
CA ASP A 302 6.57 15.22 25.58
C ASP A 302 7.15 14.31 26.68
N LYS A 303 6.71 13.05 26.75
CA LYS A 303 7.34 12.07 27.63
C LYS A 303 8.60 11.58 26.94
N GLN A 304 9.71 12.24 27.20
CA GLN A 304 11.01 11.80 26.75
C GLN A 304 11.28 10.34 27.16
N GLY A 305 11.69 9.52 26.21
CA GLY A 305 12.45 8.33 26.45
C GLY A 305 11.69 7.01 26.54
N LYS A 306 10.44 6.90 26.08
CA LYS A 306 9.84 5.60 25.79
C LYS A 306 9.34 5.57 24.35
N SER A 307 9.90 4.66 23.57
CA SER A 307 9.36 4.30 22.25
C SER A 307 7.84 4.14 22.37
N GLN A 308 7.08 4.98 21.70
CA GLN A 308 5.63 4.80 21.59
C GLN A 308 5.40 3.77 20.50
N TYR A 309 5.02 2.59 20.92
CA TYR A 309 4.65 1.50 20.06
C TYR A 309 3.26 1.72 19.43
#